data_c5e5de49449aac857a789e06e995e271
#
_entry.id   c5e5de49449aac857a789e06e995e271
#
_cell.length_a   1.000
_cell.length_b   1.000
_cell.length_c   1.000
_cell.angle_alpha   90.00
_cell.angle_beta   90.00
_cell.angle_gamma   90.00
#
_symmetry.space_group_name_H-M   'P 1'
#
loop_
_entity.id
_entity.type
_entity.pdbx_description
1 polymer ?
#
loop_
_entity_poly.entity_id
_entity_poly.type
_entity_poly.pdbx_seq_one_letter_code
_entity_poly.pdbx_strand_id
1 'polypeptide(L)'
;LLLAAPLGQKRVMAVDPGFANGCKTCCLDAQGNLIHHEIVYPHPPRNRKSEATAAIQRMVKMYQVEAMAVGNGTASRETSDWLHSIDFVHPVDIYVVSEDGASIYSASKIARDEFPDEDVTVRGAVSIGRRLMDPLAELVKIDPKSIGVGQYQHDVDQTQLKKSLDTVVMSCVNSVGVNLNTASQHLLTY
;
A
#
# COMPACT_ATOMS: atom_id res chain seq x y z
N LEU A 1 -0.97 -8.34 10.64
CA LEU A 1 -1.26 -7.53 9.47
C LEU A 1 -2.76 -7.56 9.10
N LEU A 2 -3.35 -8.76 8.96
CA LEU A 2 -4.75 -8.91 8.51
C LEU A 2 -5.76 -8.23 9.44
N LEU A 3 -5.49 -8.14 10.72
CA LEU A 3 -6.35 -7.52 11.73
C LEU A 3 -5.91 -6.11 12.10
N ALA A 4 -5.01 -5.49 11.35
CA ALA A 4 -4.65 -4.09 11.55
C ALA A 4 -5.90 -3.21 11.40
N ALA A 5 -5.98 -2.15 12.23
CA ALA A 5 -7.13 -1.25 12.21
C ALA A 5 -7.20 -0.49 10.87
N PRO A 6 -8.31 -0.57 10.13
CA PRO A 6 -8.48 0.16 8.89
C PRO A 6 -8.65 1.66 9.15
N LEU A 7 -8.04 2.49 8.29
CA LEU A 7 -8.29 3.93 8.29
C LEU A 7 -9.70 4.26 7.81
N GLY A 8 -10.26 3.40 6.96
CA GLY A 8 -11.57 3.60 6.35
C GLY A 8 -11.53 4.39 5.05
N GLN A 9 -12.68 4.91 4.68
CA GLN A 9 -12.89 5.62 3.40
C GLN A 9 -12.36 7.05 3.46
N LYS A 10 -11.06 7.21 3.32
CA LYS A 10 -10.39 8.51 3.24
C LYS A 10 -9.57 8.61 1.95
N ARG A 11 -9.33 9.84 1.51
CA ARG A 11 -8.44 10.10 0.38
C ARG A 11 -7.01 9.95 0.81
N VAL A 12 -6.31 8.98 0.25
CA VAL A 12 -4.96 8.55 0.65
C VAL A 12 -3.98 8.79 -0.47
N MET A 13 -2.80 9.31 -0.12
CA MET A 13 -1.63 9.27 -0.98
C MET A 13 -0.75 8.09 -0.55
N ALA A 14 -0.52 7.15 -1.43
CA ALA A 14 0.45 6.09 -1.24
C ALA A 14 1.83 6.58 -1.68
N VAL A 15 2.84 6.28 -0.88
CA VAL A 15 4.23 6.57 -1.21
C VAL A 15 5.05 5.30 -1.10
N ASP A 16 5.59 4.84 -2.22
CA ASP A 16 6.56 3.75 -2.29
C ASP A 16 7.95 4.37 -2.31
N PRO A 17 8.70 4.33 -1.18
CA PRO A 17 9.96 5.03 -1.04
C PRO A 17 11.07 4.44 -1.92
N GLY A 18 12.01 5.29 -2.34
CA GLY A 18 13.19 4.86 -3.08
C GLY A 18 14.22 5.96 -3.17
N PHE A 19 15.47 5.58 -3.38
CA PHE A 19 16.59 6.52 -3.59
C PHE A 19 16.75 6.86 -5.07
N ALA A 20 17.55 6.09 -5.80
CA ALA A 20 17.89 6.37 -7.20
C ALA A 20 16.70 6.37 -8.15
N ASN A 21 15.76 5.45 -7.93
CA ASN A 21 14.55 5.31 -8.75
C ASN A 21 13.41 6.23 -8.32
N GLY A 22 13.64 7.04 -7.30
CA GLY A 22 12.65 7.97 -6.77
C GLY A 22 11.59 7.34 -5.90
N CYS A 23 10.73 8.18 -5.35
CA CYS A 23 9.54 7.79 -4.61
C CYS A 23 8.33 7.80 -5.55
N LYS A 24 7.66 6.66 -5.71
CA LYS A 24 6.43 6.57 -6.49
C LYS A 24 5.28 7.02 -5.61
N THR A 25 4.49 7.95 -6.10
CA THR A 25 3.33 8.48 -5.38
C THR A 25 2.06 8.22 -6.15
N CYS A 26 1.03 7.74 -5.46
CA CYS A 26 -0.28 7.48 -6.02
C CYS A 26 -1.34 8.16 -5.16
N CYS A 27 -2.22 8.94 -5.78
CA CYS A 27 -3.37 9.54 -5.10
C CYS A 27 -4.59 8.65 -5.32
N LEU A 28 -5.24 8.24 -4.24
CA LEU A 28 -6.42 7.39 -4.24
C LEU A 28 -7.63 8.17 -3.74
N ASP A 29 -8.80 7.93 -4.34
CA ASP A 29 -10.06 8.44 -3.80
C ASP A 29 -10.49 7.64 -2.55
N ALA A 30 -11.61 8.02 -1.95
CA ALA A 30 -12.12 7.38 -0.73
C ALA A 30 -12.52 5.90 -0.92
N GLN A 31 -12.68 5.44 -2.15
CA GLN A 31 -12.97 4.04 -2.49
C GLN A 31 -11.71 3.26 -2.90
N GLY A 32 -10.54 3.89 -2.88
CA GLY A 32 -9.28 3.27 -3.26
C GLY A 32 -9.00 3.25 -4.76
N ASN A 33 -9.74 4.02 -5.56
CA ASN A 33 -9.47 4.15 -7.00
C ASN A 33 -8.28 5.07 -7.23
N LEU A 34 -7.42 4.70 -8.18
CA LEU A 34 -6.29 5.51 -8.59
C LEU A 34 -6.76 6.73 -9.41
N ILE A 35 -6.46 7.94 -8.92
CA ILE A 35 -6.82 9.18 -9.61
C ILE A 35 -5.62 9.92 -10.19
N HIS A 36 -4.42 9.72 -9.66
CA HIS A 36 -3.19 10.33 -10.16
C HIS A 36 -1.97 9.61 -9.63
N HIS A 37 -0.87 9.64 -10.38
CA HIS A 37 0.42 9.16 -9.89
C HIS A 37 1.57 10.00 -10.47
N GLU A 38 2.64 10.14 -9.68
CA GLU A 38 3.89 10.81 -10.08
C GLU A 38 5.07 10.13 -9.38
N ILE A 39 6.26 10.32 -9.96
CA ILE A 39 7.53 9.95 -9.33
C ILE A 39 8.23 11.24 -8.92
N VAL A 40 8.68 11.30 -7.66
CA VAL A 40 9.44 12.42 -7.12
C VAL A 40 10.81 11.96 -6.63
N TYR A 41 11.77 12.84 -6.60
CA TYR A 41 13.19 12.50 -6.32
C TYR A 41 13.75 13.35 -5.17
N PRO A 42 13.26 13.17 -3.94
CA PRO A 42 13.70 13.99 -2.80
C PRO A 42 15.09 13.62 -2.29
N HIS A 43 15.54 12.40 -2.57
CA HIS A 43 16.77 11.82 -2.00
C HIS A 43 17.92 11.77 -2.99
N PRO A 44 19.20 11.70 -2.50
CA PRO A 44 20.32 11.37 -3.35
C PRO A 44 20.10 10.07 -4.15
N PRO A 45 20.69 9.92 -5.36
CA PRO A 45 21.66 10.83 -5.99
C PRO A 45 21.06 12.05 -6.68
N ARG A 46 19.77 12.05 -7.01
CA ARG A 46 19.15 13.19 -7.73
C ARG A 46 18.92 14.41 -6.84
N ASN A 47 18.58 14.19 -5.59
CA ASN A 47 18.45 15.20 -4.54
C ASN A 47 17.64 16.44 -4.96
N ARG A 48 16.47 16.24 -5.55
CA ARG A 48 15.56 17.31 -6.00
C ARG A 48 14.46 17.57 -4.97
N LYS A 49 14.85 17.83 -3.74
CA LYS A 49 13.94 17.93 -2.60
C LYS A 49 12.93 19.06 -2.75
N SER A 50 13.35 20.22 -3.23
CA SER A 50 12.45 21.37 -3.41
C SER A 50 11.36 21.10 -4.45
N GLU A 51 11.71 20.51 -5.59
CA GLU A 51 10.74 20.09 -6.61
C GLU A 51 9.78 19.01 -6.06
N ALA A 52 10.33 18.01 -5.37
CA ALA A 52 9.55 16.94 -4.78
C ALA A 52 8.56 17.49 -3.75
N THR A 53 9.00 18.39 -2.88
CA THR A 53 8.14 19.04 -1.88
C THR A 53 6.99 19.81 -2.53
N ALA A 54 7.30 20.60 -3.56
CA ALA A 54 6.27 21.35 -4.30
C ALA A 54 5.26 20.41 -4.97
N ALA A 55 5.71 19.30 -5.54
CA ALA A 55 4.85 18.31 -6.17
C ALA A 55 3.91 17.65 -5.14
N ILE A 56 4.43 17.27 -3.98
CA ILE A 56 3.61 16.69 -2.89
C ILE A 56 2.57 17.71 -2.39
N GLN A 57 2.97 18.95 -2.14
CA GLN A 57 2.05 20.00 -1.71
C GLN A 57 0.94 20.24 -2.73
N ARG A 58 1.29 20.26 -4.01
CA ARG A 58 0.33 20.43 -5.11
C ARG A 58 -0.68 19.27 -5.16
N MET A 59 -0.20 18.03 -5.07
CA MET A 59 -1.08 16.86 -5.08
C MET A 59 -1.99 16.81 -3.86
N VAL A 60 -1.48 17.11 -2.67
CA VAL A 60 -2.28 17.15 -1.44
C VAL A 60 -3.43 18.15 -1.56
N LYS A 61 -3.14 19.33 -2.09
CA LYS A 61 -4.14 20.38 -2.31
C LYS A 61 -5.15 19.99 -3.40
N MET A 62 -4.66 19.54 -4.54
CA MET A 62 -5.49 19.25 -5.72
C MET A 62 -6.44 18.08 -5.47
N TYR A 63 -5.95 17.01 -4.85
CA TYR A 63 -6.73 15.79 -4.63
C TYR A 63 -7.29 15.68 -3.21
N GLN A 64 -7.12 16.72 -2.40
CA GLN A 64 -7.63 16.78 -1.02
C GLN A 64 -7.20 15.56 -0.19
N VAL A 65 -5.92 15.25 -0.22
CA VAL A 65 -5.36 14.10 0.48
C VAL A 65 -5.48 14.29 2.00
N GLU A 66 -6.05 13.31 2.69
CA GLU A 66 -6.30 13.33 4.13
C GLU A 66 -5.24 12.54 4.92
N ALA A 67 -4.64 11.54 4.30
CA ALA A 67 -3.62 10.69 4.92
C ALA A 67 -2.61 10.19 3.90
N MET A 68 -1.41 9.84 4.36
CA MET A 68 -0.37 9.22 3.56
C MET A 68 -0.02 7.84 4.10
N ALA A 69 0.16 6.89 3.19
CA ALA A 69 0.68 5.56 3.47
C ALA A 69 2.08 5.45 2.88
N VAL A 70 3.09 5.33 3.73
CA VAL A 70 4.50 5.20 3.32
C VAL A 70 4.92 3.75 3.51
N GLY A 71 5.40 3.10 2.45
CA GLY A 71 5.92 1.74 2.52
C GLY A 71 7.14 1.65 3.44
N ASN A 72 7.29 0.54 4.15
CA ASN A 72 8.33 0.36 5.17
C ASN A 72 9.66 -0.24 4.65
N GLY A 73 9.87 -0.27 3.35
CA GLY A 73 11.10 -0.79 2.74
C GLY A 73 12.24 0.21 2.69
N THR A 74 13.05 0.11 1.65
CA THR A 74 14.21 0.99 1.43
C THR A 74 13.79 2.46 1.42
N ALA A 75 14.59 3.32 2.05
CA ALA A 75 14.36 4.78 2.16
C ALA A 75 13.08 5.18 2.91
N SER A 76 12.41 4.27 3.59
CA SER A 76 11.17 4.56 4.32
C SER A 76 11.35 5.64 5.38
N ARG A 77 12.40 5.52 6.20
CA ARG A 77 12.67 6.48 7.28
C ARG A 77 12.93 7.88 6.74
N GLU A 78 13.82 7.99 5.77
CA GLU A 78 14.18 9.26 5.14
C GLU A 78 12.99 9.91 4.47
N THR A 79 12.16 9.12 3.81
CA THR A 79 10.94 9.59 3.15
C THR A 79 9.90 10.05 4.16
N SER A 80 9.69 9.29 5.22
CA SER A 80 8.76 9.65 6.30
C SER A 80 9.18 10.94 7.00
N ASP A 81 10.46 11.07 7.34
CA ASP A 81 11.02 12.27 7.97
C ASP A 81 10.85 13.51 7.06
N TRP A 82 11.12 13.35 5.77
CA TRP A 82 10.91 14.41 4.79
C TRP A 82 9.44 14.81 4.70
N LEU A 83 8.52 13.88 4.58
CA LEU A 83 7.09 14.17 4.48
C LEU A 83 6.55 14.86 5.74
N HIS A 84 7.03 14.48 6.93
CA HIS A 84 6.68 15.15 8.18
C HIS A 84 7.20 16.60 8.26
N SER A 85 8.23 16.94 7.51
CA SER A 85 8.79 18.30 7.47
C SER A 85 8.04 19.25 6.53
N ILE A 86 7.11 18.76 5.74
CA ILE A 86 6.38 19.55 4.74
C ILE A 86 5.16 20.21 5.42
N ASP A 87 4.98 21.51 5.14
CA ASP A 87 3.78 22.23 5.53
C ASP A 87 2.68 22.03 4.47
N PHE A 88 1.54 21.50 4.91
CA PHE A 88 0.37 21.27 4.07
C PHE A 88 -0.72 22.32 4.32
N VAL A 89 -1.57 22.54 3.32
CA VAL A 89 -2.70 23.49 3.42
C VAL A 89 -3.78 23.06 4.43
N HIS A 90 -3.79 21.78 4.78
CA HIS A 90 -4.67 21.20 5.81
C HIS A 90 -3.91 20.06 6.50
N PRO A 91 -4.36 19.56 7.66
CA PRO A 91 -3.71 18.45 8.34
C PRO A 91 -3.71 17.17 7.50
N VAL A 92 -2.56 16.49 7.46
CA VAL A 92 -2.37 15.20 6.77
C VAL A 92 -1.68 14.26 7.74
N ASP A 93 -2.31 13.14 8.05
CA ASP A 93 -1.71 12.10 8.87
C ASP A 93 -0.80 11.21 8.03
N ILE A 94 0.38 10.88 8.54
CA ILE A 94 1.37 10.08 7.83
C ILE A 94 1.57 8.76 8.58
N TYR A 95 1.36 7.65 7.89
CA TYR A 95 1.49 6.30 8.43
C TYR A 95 2.54 5.52 7.67
N VAL A 96 3.34 4.72 8.40
CA VAL A 96 4.22 3.73 7.79
C VAL A 96 3.46 2.42 7.70
N VAL A 97 3.44 1.82 6.52
CA VAL A 97 2.64 0.64 6.19
C VAL A 97 3.56 -0.47 5.68
N SER A 98 3.31 -1.71 6.09
CA SER A 98 4.05 -2.86 5.54
C SER A 98 3.85 -2.96 4.03
N GLU A 99 4.95 -3.12 3.29
CA GLU A 99 4.95 -3.38 1.85
C GLU A 99 5.19 -4.86 1.52
N ASP A 100 5.18 -5.74 2.51
CA ASP A 100 5.41 -7.17 2.33
C ASP A 100 4.45 -7.74 1.28
N GLY A 101 5.01 -8.43 0.29
CA GLY A 101 4.25 -9.02 -0.80
C GLY A 101 3.69 -8.02 -1.84
N ALA A 102 3.92 -6.72 -1.71
CA ALA A 102 3.42 -5.72 -2.68
C ALA A 102 3.98 -5.93 -4.09
N SER A 103 5.25 -6.28 -4.20
CA SER A 103 5.88 -6.58 -5.50
C SER A 103 5.31 -7.86 -6.13
N ILE A 104 4.95 -8.87 -5.34
CA ILE A 104 4.30 -10.08 -5.83
C ILE A 104 2.89 -9.76 -6.30
N TYR A 105 2.12 -8.99 -5.53
CA TYR A 105 0.80 -8.51 -5.96
C TYR A 105 0.90 -7.74 -7.28
N SER A 106 1.84 -6.81 -7.42
CA SER A 106 1.97 -5.95 -8.59
C SER A 106 2.19 -6.72 -9.90
N ALA A 107 2.85 -7.87 -9.83
CA ALA A 107 3.08 -8.77 -10.96
C ALA A 107 1.97 -9.80 -11.17
N SER A 108 1.01 -9.90 -10.26
CA SER A 108 -0.06 -10.90 -10.28
C SER A 108 -1.10 -10.63 -11.36
N LYS A 109 -1.87 -11.69 -11.69
CA LYS A 109 -3.02 -11.54 -12.59
C LYS A 109 -4.06 -10.59 -12.03
N ILE A 110 -4.33 -10.63 -10.72
CA ILE A 110 -5.28 -9.75 -10.05
C ILE A 110 -4.92 -8.28 -10.28
N ALA A 111 -3.64 -7.92 -10.08
CA ALA A 111 -3.18 -6.56 -10.28
C ALA A 111 -3.27 -6.11 -11.74
N ARG A 112 -2.96 -7.01 -12.67
CA ARG A 112 -3.11 -6.75 -14.11
C ARG A 112 -4.57 -6.50 -14.51
N ASP A 113 -5.48 -7.26 -13.93
CA ASP A 113 -6.91 -7.10 -14.21
C ASP A 113 -7.47 -5.82 -13.59
N GLU A 114 -6.99 -5.42 -12.40
CA GLU A 114 -7.41 -4.18 -11.75
C GLU A 114 -6.83 -2.92 -12.42
N PHE A 115 -5.58 -2.99 -12.87
CA PHE A 115 -4.84 -1.86 -13.45
C PHE A 115 -4.10 -2.29 -14.73
N PRO A 116 -4.83 -2.60 -15.82
CA PRO A 116 -4.21 -3.11 -17.05
C PRO A 116 -3.28 -2.09 -17.73
N ASP A 117 -3.55 -0.80 -17.56
CA ASP A 117 -2.81 0.29 -18.20
C ASP A 117 -1.65 0.84 -17.36
N GLU A 118 -1.47 0.32 -16.13
CA GLU A 118 -0.43 0.77 -15.21
C GLU A 118 0.71 -0.25 -15.13
N ASP A 119 1.92 0.24 -14.85
CA ASP A 119 3.07 -0.63 -14.64
C ASP A 119 3.11 -1.23 -13.23
N VAL A 120 4.05 -2.16 -13.00
CA VAL A 120 4.18 -2.85 -11.72
C VAL A 120 4.49 -1.91 -10.55
N THR A 121 5.21 -0.81 -10.81
CA THR A 121 5.58 0.14 -9.74
C THR A 121 4.37 0.91 -9.25
N VAL A 122 3.50 1.33 -10.15
CA VAL A 122 2.24 2.00 -9.81
C VAL A 122 1.30 1.04 -9.08
N ARG A 123 1.15 -0.18 -9.56
CA ARG A 123 0.32 -1.21 -8.92
C ARG A 123 0.78 -1.49 -7.50
N GLY A 124 2.10 -1.57 -7.27
CA GLY A 124 2.69 -1.77 -5.95
C GLY A 124 2.39 -0.61 -5.01
N ALA A 125 2.53 0.63 -5.46
CA ALA A 125 2.22 1.81 -4.68
C ALA A 125 0.72 1.89 -4.32
N VAL A 126 -0.16 1.59 -5.27
CA VAL A 126 -1.62 1.53 -5.00
C VAL A 126 -1.94 0.52 -3.90
N SER A 127 -1.30 -0.65 -3.93
CA SER A 127 -1.49 -1.68 -2.89
C SER A 127 -1.09 -1.15 -1.50
N ILE A 128 0.02 -0.43 -1.39
CA ILE A 128 0.45 0.20 -0.13
C ILE A 128 -0.64 1.14 0.41
N GLY A 129 -1.22 1.97 -0.43
CA GLY A 129 -2.30 2.89 -0.03
C GLY A 129 -3.57 2.17 0.39
N ARG A 130 -3.99 1.16 -0.36
CA ARG A 130 -5.18 0.37 -0.05
C ARG A 130 -5.06 -0.42 1.24
N ARG A 131 -3.84 -0.86 1.61
CA ARG A 131 -3.58 -1.53 2.89
C ARG A 131 -3.85 -0.63 4.09
N LEU A 132 -3.62 0.68 3.96
CA LEU A 132 -3.97 1.62 5.01
C LEU A 132 -5.48 1.78 5.15
N MET A 133 -6.19 1.80 4.03
CA MET A 133 -7.64 2.00 3.98
C MET A 133 -8.39 0.79 4.52
N ASP A 134 -8.06 -0.41 4.02
CA ASP A 134 -8.67 -1.69 4.40
C ASP A 134 -7.62 -2.81 4.25
N PRO A 135 -6.86 -3.10 5.31
CA PRO A 135 -5.77 -4.08 5.24
C PRO A 135 -6.26 -5.48 4.87
N LEU A 136 -7.36 -5.92 5.41
CA LEU A 136 -7.88 -7.27 5.15
C LEU A 136 -8.28 -7.44 3.68
N ALA A 137 -9.07 -6.51 3.14
CA ALA A 137 -9.53 -6.55 1.76
C ALA A 137 -8.37 -6.57 0.75
N GLU A 138 -7.28 -5.88 1.05
CA GLU A 138 -6.12 -5.81 0.17
C GLU A 138 -5.18 -7.02 0.35
N LEU A 139 -4.89 -7.40 1.58
CA LEU A 139 -3.90 -8.45 1.88
C LEU A 139 -4.36 -9.85 1.47
N VAL A 140 -5.67 -10.12 1.42
CA VAL A 140 -6.19 -11.42 0.94
C VAL A 140 -5.94 -11.67 -0.55
N LYS A 141 -5.58 -10.65 -1.31
CA LYS A 141 -5.18 -10.77 -2.72
C LYS A 141 -3.81 -11.42 -2.90
N ILE A 142 -3.03 -11.52 -1.81
CA ILE A 142 -1.66 -12.01 -1.80
C ILE A 142 -1.65 -13.38 -1.12
N ASP A 143 -0.87 -14.33 -1.68
CA ASP A 143 -0.62 -15.60 -1.00
C ASP A 143 -0.03 -15.32 0.39
N PRO A 144 -0.61 -15.81 1.48
CA PRO A 144 -0.14 -15.57 2.84
C PRO A 144 1.34 -15.89 3.04
N LYS A 145 1.89 -16.89 2.35
CA LYS A 145 3.32 -17.21 2.41
C LYS A 145 4.21 -16.07 1.90
N SER A 146 3.71 -15.27 0.98
CA SER A 146 4.44 -14.14 0.39
C SER A 146 4.51 -12.92 1.29
N ILE A 147 3.68 -12.87 2.34
CA ILE A 147 3.69 -11.79 3.35
C ILE A 147 4.75 -12.05 4.42
N GLY A 148 5.29 -13.29 4.48
CA GLY A 148 6.22 -13.71 5.52
C GLY A 148 5.49 -14.18 6.78
N VAL A 149 5.56 -15.47 7.05
CA VAL A 149 4.86 -16.11 8.18
C VAL A 149 5.77 -16.31 9.36
N GLY A 150 7.01 -16.66 9.11
CA GLY A 150 7.99 -16.90 10.16
C GLY A 150 9.36 -17.33 9.62
N GLN A 151 10.35 -17.27 10.49
CA GLN A 151 11.74 -17.57 10.15
C GLN A 151 11.92 -18.98 9.56
N TYR A 152 11.12 -19.94 10.02
CA TYR A 152 11.22 -21.35 9.63
C TYR A 152 10.12 -21.79 8.68
N GLN A 153 9.47 -20.87 7.98
CA GLN A 153 8.34 -21.21 7.09
C GLN A 153 8.71 -22.22 5.98
N HIS A 154 9.97 -22.22 5.53
CA HIS A 154 10.45 -23.14 4.50
C HIS A 154 10.84 -24.52 5.03
N ASP A 155 10.96 -24.67 6.35
CA ASP A 155 11.38 -25.91 7.04
C ASP A 155 10.21 -26.80 7.43
N VAL A 156 8.98 -26.33 7.26
CA VAL A 156 7.75 -27.07 7.58
C VAL A 156 7.09 -27.63 6.32
N ASP A 157 6.17 -28.60 6.49
CA ASP A 157 5.38 -29.13 5.38
C ASP A 157 4.54 -28.02 4.74
N GLN A 158 4.79 -27.78 3.45
CA GLN A 158 4.19 -26.65 2.70
C GLN A 158 2.68 -26.83 2.51
N THR A 159 2.19 -28.06 2.39
CA THR A 159 0.75 -28.35 2.27
C THR A 159 0.02 -28.04 3.56
N GLN A 160 0.58 -28.44 4.70
CA GLN A 160 0.06 -28.15 6.03
C GLN A 160 0.09 -26.64 6.32
N LEU A 161 1.19 -25.99 5.97
CA LEU A 161 1.34 -24.54 6.13
C LEU A 161 0.26 -23.79 5.34
N LYS A 162 0.03 -24.15 4.07
CA LYS A 162 -1.01 -23.53 3.25
C LYS A 162 -2.38 -23.70 3.88
N LYS A 163 -2.76 -24.90 4.33
CA LYS A 163 -4.04 -25.16 4.99
C LYS A 163 -4.20 -24.33 6.26
N SER A 164 -3.18 -24.24 7.08
CA SER A 164 -3.20 -23.45 8.31
C SER A 164 -3.36 -21.98 8.02
N LEU A 165 -2.66 -21.45 7.02
CA LEU A 165 -2.76 -20.05 6.61
C LEU A 165 -4.14 -19.72 6.03
N ASP A 166 -4.69 -20.58 5.18
CA ASP A 166 -6.04 -20.41 4.63
C ASP A 166 -7.09 -20.36 5.76
N THR A 167 -6.93 -21.21 6.78
CA THR A 167 -7.79 -21.21 7.98
C THR A 167 -7.70 -19.90 8.76
N VAL A 168 -6.47 -19.37 8.94
CA VAL A 168 -6.25 -18.09 9.62
C VAL A 168 -6.88 -16.93 8.84
N VAL A 169 -6.71 -16.90 7.52
CA VAL A 169 -7.33 -15.87 6.66
C VAL A 169 -8.84 -15.92 6.77
N MET A 170 -9.43 -17.10 6.65
CA MET A 170 -10.88 -17.32 6.79
C MET A 170 -11.40 -16.85 8.15
N SER A 171 -10.68 -17.17 9.23
CA SER A 171 -11.01 -16.72 10.59
C SER A 171 -10.99 -15.20 10.70
N CYS A 172 -9.98 -14.54 10.13
CA CYS A 172 -9.88 -13.08 10.13
C CYS A 172 -11.04 -12.43 9.36
N VAL A 173 -11.38 -12.94 8.18
CA VAL A 173 -12.50 -12.45 7.37
C VAL A 173 -13.81 -12.57 8.14
N ASN A 174 -14.06 -13.72 8.76
CA ASN A 174 -15.28 -13.96 9.53
C ASN A 174 -15.37 -13.08 10.78
N SER A 175 -14.24 -12.75 11.41
CA SER A 175 -14.20 -11.91 12.62
C SER A 175 -14.46 -10.44 12.34
N VAL A 176 -13.94 -9.93 11.21
CA VAL A 176 -14.01 -8.50 10.85
C VAL A 176 -15.29 -8.17 10.09
N GLY A 177 -15.80 -9.13 9.29
CA GLY A 177 -16.88 -8.88 8.33
C GLY A 177 -16.36 -8.24 7.05
N VAL A 178 -17.24 -8.06 6.07
CA VAL A 178 -16.91 -7.62 4.72
C VAL A 178 -17.72 -6.38 4.35
N ASN A 179 -17.03 -5.32 3.91
CA ASN A 179 -17.68 -4.18 3.30
C ASN A 179 -17.89 -4.45 1.80
N LEU A 180 -19.13 -4.65 1.40
CA LEU A 180 -19.47 -5.02 0.02
C LEU A 180 -19.11 -3.94 -1.01
N ASN A 181 -19.04 -2.67 -0.61
CA ASN A 181 -18.69 -1.58 -1.52
C ASN A 181 -17.20 -1.54 -1.88
N THR A 182 -16.35 -2.09 -1.02
CA THR A 182 -14.89 -2.09 -1.18
C THR A 182 -14.30 -3.48 -1.36
N ALA A 183 -15.10 -4.53 -1.12
CA ALA A 183 -14.65 -5.92 -1.22
C ALA A 183 -14.32 -6.30 -2.65
N SER A 184 -13.16 -6.93 -2.85
CA SER A 184 -12.82 -7.57 -4.11
C SER A 184 -13.51 -8.93 -4.23
N GLN A 185 -13.65 -9.41 -5.47
CA GLN A 185 -14.12 -10.77 -5.72
C GLN A 185 -13.30 -11.80 -4.93
N HIS A 186 -11.99 -11.58 -4.82
CA HIS A 186 -11.08 -12.47 -4.09
C HIS A 186 -11.41 -12.54 -2.59
N LEU A 187 -11.72 -11.39 -1.97
CA LEU A 187 -12.13 -11.35 -0.57
C LEU A 187 -13.44 -12.14 -0.34
N LEU A 188 -14.38 -12.03 -1.25
CA LEU A 188 -15.69 -12.69 -1.14
C LEU A 188 -15.64 -14.22 -1.28
N THR A 189 -14.49 -14.80 -1.66
CA THR A 189 -14.30 -16.25 -1.71
C THR A 189 -14.00 -16.87 -0.35
N TYR A 190 -13.70 -16.08 0.65
CA TYR A 190 -13.50 -16.50 2.03
C TYR A 190 -14.79 -16.32 2.83
#